data_956b8d8e285c03b25856e0957708e679
#
_entry.id   956b8d8e285c03b25856e0957708e679
#
_cell.length_a   1.000
_cell.length_b   1.000
_cell.length_c   1.000
_cell.angle_alpha   90.00
_cell.angle_beta   90.00
_cell.angle_gamma   90.00
#
_symmetry.space_group_name_H-M   'P 1'
#
loop_
_entity.id
_entity.type
_entity.pdbx_description
1 polymer ?
#
loop_
_entity_poly.entity_id
_entity_poly.type
_entity_poly.pdbx_seq_one_letter_code
_entity_poly.pdbx_strand_id
1 'polypeptide(L)'
;MAYEISNYSVKVTLVAGADLSSKQYTFVKLDSSGQAVAASGATDIPIGVLQNAPTSGQEAEVLVSGGTKLVAGEAITLPAFLSVTSAGKADKIAVTDTTQYVVGQALTAAGADAEVITAVVNCSNPTRAN
;
A
#
# COMPACT_ATOMS: atom_id res chain seq x y z
N MET A 1 0.60 20.41 -11.05
CA MET A 1 -0.43 20.62 -10.03
C MET A 1 0.18 20.35 -8.66
N ALA A 2 -0.07 21.23 -7.71
CA ALA A 2 0.48 21.07 -6.37
C ALA A 2 -0.57 20.47 -5.44
N TYR A 3 -0.14 19.55 -4.59
CA TYR A 3 -0.99 18.98 -3.56
C TYR A 3 -0.47 19.38 -2.19
N GLU A 4 -1.39 19.69 -1.31
CA GLU A 4 -1.07 19.83 0.11
C GLU A 4 -1.51 18.56 0.81
N ILE A 5 -0.56 17.87 1.44
CA ILE A 5 -0.82 16.64 2.18
C ILE A 5 -0.67 16.95 3.66
N SER A 6 -1.71 16.61 4.42
CA SER A 6 -1.72 16.83 5.86
C SER A 6 -0.57 16.10 6.54
N ASN A 7 0.00 16.71 7.58
CA ASN A 7 0.97 16.07 8.45
C ASN A 7 0.32 15.04 9.39
N TYR A 8 -0.99 14.99 9.45
CA TYR A 8 -1.72 14.03 10.28
C TYR A 8 -1.79 12.69 9.58
N SER A 9 -0.75 11.89 9.76
CA SER A 9 -0.72 10.51 9.28
C SER A 9 -0.38 9.58 10.42
N VAL A 10 -0.92 8.38 10.37
CA VAL A 10 -0.63 7.34 11.36
C VAL A 10 0.47 6.46 10.82
N LYS A 11 1.60 6.45 11.51
CA LYS A 11 2.75 5.62 11.17
C LYS A 11 3.10 4.72 12.34
N VAL A 12 3.58 3.53 12.04
CA VAL A 12 4.12 2.61 13.03
C VAL A 12 5.50 2.16 12.60
N THR A 13 6.35 1.87 13.57
CA THR A 13 7.66 1.27 13.33
C THR A 13 7.60 -0.19 13.71
N LEU A 14 7.85 -1.05 12.75
CA LEU A 14 7.84 -2.50 12.91
C LEU A 14 9.21 -3.06 12.61
N VAL A 15 9.43 -4.33 12.95
CA VAL A 15 10.64 -5.04 12.52
C VAL A 15 10.36 -5.69 11.16
N ALA A 16 11.28 -5.54 10.23
CA ALA A 16 11.17 -6.21 8.93
C ALA A 16 11.41 -7.71 9.11
N GLY A 17 10.41 -8.51 8.75
CA GLY A 17 10.46 -9.96 8.85
C GLY A 17 11.12 -10.64 7.67
N ALA A 18 11.53 -9.87 6.66
CA ALA A 18 12.20 -10.32 5.45
C ALA A 18 12.98 -9.17 4.85
N ASP A 19 13.74 -9.40 3.80
CA ASP A 19 14.42 -8.34 3.06
C ASP A 19 13.38 -7.53 2.27
N LEU A 20 13.15 -6.29 2.69
CA LEU A 20 12.20 -5.36 2.07
C LEU A 20 12.92 -4.22 1.33
N SER A 21 14.20 -4.39 1.01
CA SER A 21 15.01 -3.32 0.40
C SER A 21 14.53 -2.90 -0.98
N SER A 22 13.77 -3.75 -1.67
CA SER A 22 13.16 -3.43 -2.98
C SER A 22 11.67 -3.11 -2.90
N LYS A 23 11.13 -2.93 -1.69
CA LYS A 23 9.69 -2.82 -1.45
C LYS A 23 9.22 -1.46 -0.95
N GLN A 24 10.09 -0.45 -1.02
CA GLN A 24 9.68 0.91 -0.62
C GLN A 24 8.46 1.37 -1.42
N TYR A 25 7.49 1.96 -0.72
CA TYR A 25 6.21 2.44 -1.27
C TYR A 25 5.33 1.32 -1.83
N THR A 26 5.49 0.11 -1.33
CA THR A 26 4.52 -0.98 -1.56
C THR A 26 3.81 -1.35 -0.27
N PHE A 27 2.71 -2.09 -0.40
CA PHE A 27 1.97 -2.56 0.76
C PHE A 27 2.72 -3.67 1.48
N VAL A 28 2.66 -3.63 2.80
CA VAL A 28 3.18 -4.67 3.69
C VAL A 28 2.07 -5.16 4.60
N LYS A 29 2.21 -6.38 5.08
CA LYS A 29 1.29 -7.00 6.03
C LYS A 29 2.05 -7.49 7.25
N LEU A 30 1.34 -7.84 8.30
CA LEU A 30 1.93 -8.48 9.48
C LEU A 30 2.03 -9.99 9.26
N ASP A 31 3.17 -10.56 9.66
CA ASP A 31 3.26 -12.02 9.82
C ASP A 31 2.72 -12.43 11.20
N SER A 32 2.78 -13.72 11.51
CA SER A 32 2.25 -14.23 12.79
C SER A 32 3.01 -13.74 14.01
N SER A 33 4.22 -13.21 13.83
CA SER A 33 5.05 -12.64 14.89
C SER A 33 4.89 -11.13 15.02
N GLY A 34 4.03 -10.50 14.21
CA GLY A 34 3.84 -9.06 14.19
C GLY A 34 4.93 -8.30 13.45
N GLN A 35 5.72 -8.97 12.62
CA GLN A 35 6.74 -8.32 11.80
C GLN A 35 6.18 -7.96 10.44
N ALA A 36 6.77 -6.94 9.81
CA ALA A 36 6.35 -6.49 8.49
C ALA A 36 6.95 -7.39 7.40
N VAL A 37 6.10 -7.89 6.53
CA VAL A 37 6.49 -8.64 5.33
C VAL A 37 5.71 -8.12 4.13
N ALA A 38 6.19 -8.39 2.92
CA ALA A 38 5.52 -7.93 1.71
C ALA A 38 4.12 -8.53 1.59
N ALA A 39 3.14 -7.70 1.22
CA ALA A 39 1.82 -8.19 0.85
C ALA A 39 1.93 -8.95 -0.47
N SER A 40 1.16 -10.03 -0.61
CA SER A 40 1.33 -10.98 -1.70
C SER A 40 0.04 -11.32 -2.45
N GLY A 41 -1.04 -10.62 -2.16
CA GLY A 41 -2.28 -10.90 -2.87
C GLY A 41 -3.43 -9.99 -2.51
N ALA A 42 -4.45 -10.03 -3.35
CA ALA A 42 -5.62 -9.15 -3.25
C ALA A 42 -6.48 -9.43 -2.01
N THR A 43 -6.36 -10.62 -1.42
CA THR A 43 -7.10 -11.00 -0.22
C THR A 43 -6.28 -10.83 1.07
N ASP A 44 -5.03 -10.39 0.95
CA ASP A 44 -4.23 -10.06 2.12
C ASP A 44 -4.79 -8.83 2.83
N ILE A 45 -4.54 -8.74 4.12
CA ILE A 45 -4.91 -7.58 4.92
C ILE A 45 -3.63 -6.77 5.14
N PRO A 46 -3.37 -5.73 4.34
CA PRO A 46 -2.17 -4.93 4.53
C PRO A 46 -2.28 -4.08 5.79
N ILE A 47 -1.16 -3.91 6.48
CA ILE A 47 -1.10 -2.99 7.62
C ILE A 47 -0.79 -1.56 7.19
N GLY A 48 -0.17 -1.39 6.03
CA GLY A 48 0.16 -0.07 5.53
C GLY A 48 1.11 -0.11 4.35
N VAL A 49 1.65 1.07 4.05
CA VAL A 49 2.60 1.29 2.95
C VAL A 49 3.98 1.53 3.53
N LEU A 50 4.96 0.76 3.06
CA LEU A 50 6.33 0.84 3.54
C LEU A 50 6.97 2.15 3.09
N GLN A 51 7.55 2.90 4.02
CA GLN A 51 8.12 4.22 3.76
C GLN A 51 9.64 4.20 3.56
N ASN A 52 10.30 3.13 3.95
CA ASN A 52 11.75 2.97 3.81
C ASN A 52 12.08 1.65 3.12
N ALA A 53 13.34 1.27 3.10
CA ALA A 53 13.81 0.07 2.38
C ALA A 53 14.67 -0.80 3.30
N PRO A 54 14.09 -1.38 4.38
CA PRO A 54 14.87 -2.13 5.35
C PRO A 54 15.26 -3.52 4.84
N THR A 55 16.40 -4.02 5.30
CA THR A 55 16.71 -5.44 5.20
C THR A 55 16.12 -6.19 6.39
N SER A 56 16.17 -7.52 6.36
CA SER A 56 15.60 -8.35 7.43
C SER A 56 16.16 -7.97 8.80
N GLY A 57 15.28 -7.83 9.76
CA GLY A 57 15.62 -7.46 11.14
C GLY A 57 15.77 -5.97 11.40
N GLN A 58 15.79 -5.14 10.37
CA GLN A 58 15.85 -3.69 10.50
C GLN A 58 14.48 -3.09 10.75
N GLU A 59 14.46 -1.81 11.15
CA GLU A 59 13.22 -1.09 11.38
C GLU A 59 12.51 -0.81 10.05
N ALA A 60 11.23 -1.18 9.97
CA ALA A 60 10.34 -0.87 8.86
C ALA A 60 9.41 0.24 9.30
N GLU A 61 9.45 1.37 8.62
CA GLU A 61 8.53 2.47 8.85
C GLU A 61 7.33 2.30 7.94
N VAL A 62 6.13 2.16 8.54
CA VAL A 62 4.90 1.82 7.82
C VAL A 62 3.86 2.90 8.05
N LEU A 63 3.33 3.46 6.96
CA LEU A 63 2.23 4.42 7.02
C LEU A 63 0.91 3.64 6.93
N VAL A 64 0.16 3.67 8.01
CA VAL A 64 -1.12 2.95 8.13
C VAL A 64 -2.25 3.75 7.51
N SER A 65 -2.28 5.06 7.74
CA SER A 65 -3.34 5.95 7.30
C SER A 65 -2.75 7.32 6.94
N GLY A 66 -3.16 7.85 5.80
CA GLY A 66 -2.72 9.16 5.34
C GLY A 66 -2.32 9.18 3.88
N GLY A 67 -1.75 10.30 3.44
CA GLY A 67 -1.24 10.46 2.08
C GLY A 67 0.16 9.89 1.94
N THR A 68 0.43 9.20 0.85
CA THR A 68 1.72 8.57 0.61
C THR A 68 2.01 8.41 -0.87
N LYS A 69 3.29 8.23 -1.18
CA LYS A 69 3.70 7.65 -2.45
C LYS A 69 3.39 6.16 -2.46
N LEU A 70 3.04 5.64 -3.60
CA LEU A 70 2.64 4.24 -3.76
C LEU A 70 3.01 3.76 -5.14
N VAL A 71 3.62 2.59 -5.23
CA VAL A 71 4.00 1.99 -6.51
C VAL A 71 2.78 1.34 -7.13
N ALA A 72 2.44 1.75 -8.36
CA ALA A 72 1.33 1.15 -9.11
C ALA A 72 1.75 -0.19 -9.70
N GLY A 73 0.85 -1.16 -9.67
CA GLY A 73 1.05 -2.49 -10.25
C GLY A 73 0.47 -2.63 -11.65
N GLU A 74 -0.16 -1.56 -12.16
CA GLU A 74 -0.78 -1.53 -13.48
C GLU A 74 -1.07 -0.08 -13.86
N ALA A 75 -1.60 0.13 -15.05
CA ALA A 75 -2.14 1.43 -15.42
C ALA A 75 -3.38 1.73 -14.58
N ILE A 76 -3.43 2.92 -13.99
CA ILE A 76 -4.53 3.33 -13.12
C ILE A 76 -5.11 4.63 -13.67
N THR A 77 -6.36 4.57 -14.07
CA THR A 77 -7.14 5.74 -14.47
C THR A 77 -8.00 6.22 -13.30
N LEU A 78 -8.11 7.53 -13.16
CA LEU A 78 -8.93 8.10 -12.08
C LEU A 78 -10.40 8.20 -12.50
N PRO A 79 -11.34 8.09 -11.56
CA PRO A 79 -11.15 7.76 -10.13
C PRO A 79 -10.86 6.28 -9.95
N ALA A 80 -10.15 5.93 -8.88
CA ALA A 80 -9.77 4.54 -8.62
C ALA A 80 -9.70 4.25 -7.13
N PHE A 81 -10.47 3.27 -6.67
CA PHE A 81 -10.24 2.63 -5.39
C PHE A 81 -9.13 1.59 -5.55
N LEU A 82 -8.32 1.44 -4.53
CA LEU A 82 -7.11 0.66 -4.60
C LEU A 82 -7.14 -0.56 -3.68
N SER A 83 -6.60 -1.64 -4.18
CA SER A 83 -6.28 -2.85 -3.44
C SER A 83 -4.82 -3.22 -3.68
N VAL A 84 -4.46 -4.47 -3.45
CA VAL A 84 -3.07 -4.95 -3.47
C VAL A 84 -2.90 -6.01 -4.55
N THR A 85 -1.84 -5.87 -5.36
CA THR A 85 -1.44 -6.91 -6.32
C THR A 85 -0.66 -8.02 -5.62
N SER A 86 -0.37 -9.10 -6.35
CA SER A 86 0.50 -10.17 -5.85
C SER A 86 1.93 -9.72 -5.55
N ALA A 87 2.35 -8.58 -6.08
CA ALA A 87 3.67 -7.99 -5.80
C ALA A 87 3.63 -6.91 -4.72
N GLY A 88 2.49 -6.70 -4.05
CA GLY A 88 2.34 -5.67 -3.02
C GLY A 88 2.11 -4.27 -3.57
N LYS A 89 1.97 -4.12 -4.87
CA LYS A 89 1.74 -2.83 -5.53
C LYS A 89 0.26 -2.47 -5.54
N ALA A 90 -0.05 -1.22 -5.90
CA ALA A 90 -1.43 -0.77 -6.00
C ALA A 90 -2.14 -1.41 -7.19
N ASP A 91 -3.33 -1.91 -6.95
CA ASP A 91 -4.22 -2.48 -7.94
C ASP A 91 -5.50 -1.66 -8.00
N LYS A 92 -5.94 -1.30 -9.20
CA LYS A 92 -7.24 -0.65 -9.37
C LYS A 92 -8.35 -1.68 -9.25
N ILE A 93 -9.27 -1.46 -8.30
CA ILE A 93 -10.40 -2.36 -8.11
C ILE A 93 -11.38 -2.19 -9.28
N ALA A 94 -11.69 -3.30 -9.96
CA ALA A 94 -12.69 -3.32 -11.02
C ALA A 94 -14.08 -3.50 -10.42
N VAL A 95 -15.12 -3.12 -11.17
CA VAL A 95 -16.50 -3.22 -10.70
C VAL A 95 -16.95 -4.66 -10.45
N THR A 96 -16.24 -5.64 -11.00
CA THR A 96 -16.52 -7.06 -10.79
C THR A 96 -15.79 -7.67 -9.59
N ASP A 97 -14.87 -6.90 -8.97
CA ASP A 97 -14.11 -7.39 -7.83
C ASP A 97 -14.99 -7.39 -6.59
N THR A 98 -15.09 -8.53 -5.92
CA THR A 98 -15.92 -8.69 -4.73
C THR A 98 -15.17 -9.25 -3.52
N THR A 99 -13.90 -9.61 -3.69
CA THR A 99 -13.12 -10.28 -2.63
C THR A 99 -11.95 -9.44 -2.12
N GLN A 100 -11.61 -8.37 -2.83
CA GLN A 100 -10.50 -7.51 -2.46
C GLN A 100 -10.89 -6.53 -1.35
N TYR A 101 -9.90 -6.09 -0.59
CA TYR A 101 -10.08 -5.02 0.37
C TYR A 101 -9.80 -3.67 -0.27
N VAL A 102 -10.67 -2.71 -0.03
CA VAL A 102 -10.44 -1.30 -0.41
C VAL A 102 -9.56 -0.68 0.65
N VAL A 103 -8.32 -0.38 0.31
CA VAL A 103 -7.33 0.16 1.25
C VAL A 103 -6.98 1.61 0.98
N GLY A 104 -7.46 2.17 -0.13
CA GLY A 104 -7.20 3.57 -0.44
C GLY A 104 -7.79 4.01 -1.75
N GLN A 105 -7.44 5.23 -2.12
CA GLN A 105 -7.88 5.86 -3.36
C GLN A 105 -6.70 6.60 -3.98
N ALA A 106 -6.53 6.44 -5.29
CA ALA A 106 -5.48 7.14 -6.01
C ALA A 106 -5.80 8.62 -6.16
N LEU A 107 -4.82 9.48 -5.96
CA LEU A 107 -4.93 10.91 -6.23
C LEU A 107 -4.33 11.27 -7.59
N THR A 108 -3.38 10.49 -8.08
CA THR A 108 -2.78 10.68 -9.39
C THR A 108 -2.87 9.38 -10.18
N ALA A 109 -2.92 9.51 -11.51
CA ALA A 109 -3.02 8.36 -12.40
C ALA A 109 -1.65 7.72 -12.62
N ALA A 110 -1.65 6.44 -12.99
CA ALA A 110 -0.47 5.73 -13.45
C ALA A 110 -0.65 5.32 -14.91
N GLY A 111 0.39 5.46 -15.69
CA GLY A 111 0.39 5.03 -17.09
C GLY A 111 0.79 3.57 -17.30
N ALA A 112 1.51 2.99 -16.33
CA ALA A 112 2.03 1.63 -16.44
C ALA A 112 2.43 1.08 -15.07
N ASP A 113 2.73 -0.22 -15.04
CA ASP A 113 3.32 -0.89 -13.89
C ASP A 113 4.61 -0.18 -13.44
N ALA A 114 4.84 -0.17 -12.14
CA ALA A 114 6.00 0.39 -11.46
C ALA A 114 6.09 1.92 -11.42
N GLU A 115 5.12 2.64 -11.97
CA GLU A 115 5.06 4.09 -11.76
C GLU A 115 4.68 4.40 -10.31
N VAL A 116 5.28 5.47 -9.78
CA VAL A 116 4.97 5.94 -8.42
C VAL A 116 3.87 6.97 -8.51
N ILE A 117 2.80 6.74 -7.79
CA ILE A 117 1.64 7.65 -7.70
C ILE A 117 1.52 8.20 -6.29
N THR A 118 0.63 9.18 -6.14
CA THR A 118 0.20 9.66 -4.82
C THR A 118 -1.17 9.09 -4.52
N ALA A 119 -1.34 8.58 -3.30
CA ALA A 119 -2.58 7.97 -2.87
C ALA A 119 -2.90 8.34 -1.43
N VAL A 120 -4.16 8.25 -1.07
CA VAL A 120 -4.61 8.30 0.32
C VAL A 120 -5.00 6.88 0.71
N VAL A 121 -4.42 6.39 1.80
CA VAL A 121 -4.66 5.02 2.26
C VAL A 121 -5.26 5.01 3.66
N ASN A 122 -6.00 3.97 3.97
CA ASN A 122 -6.47 3.66 5.32
C ASN A 122 -6.49 2.14 5.48
N CYS A 123 -5.40 1.61 6.00
CA CYS A 123 -5.24 0.16 6.18
C CYS A 123 -5.71 -0.31 7.56
N SER A 124 -6.04 0.62 8.47
CA SER A 124 -6.52 0.25 9.80
C SER A 124 -7.97 -0.25 9.79
N ASN A 125 -8.74 0.14 8.79
CA ASN A 125 -10.15 -0.24 8.69
C ASN A 125 -10.56 -0.39 7.22
N PRO A 126 -10.00 -1.36 6.50
CA PRO A 126 -10.33 -1.55 5.09
C PRO A 126 -11.75 -2.09 4.94
N THR A 127 -12.42 -1.69 3.87
CA THR A 127 -13.73 -2.19 3.50
C THR A 127 -13.56 -3.25 2.42
N ARG A 128 -14.30 -4.35 2.51
CA ARG A 128 -14.28 -5.35 1.46
C ARG A 128 -15.03 -4.84 0.24
N ALA A 129 -14.45 -5.00 -0.93
CA ALA A 129 -15.12 -4.68 -2.18
C ALA A 129 -16.31 -5.61 -2.38
N ASN A 130 -17.40 -5.07 -2.85
CA ASN A 130 -18.65 -5.81 -2.89
C ASN A 130 -19.55 -5.35 -4.04
#